data_d6abad0bc14bbdc1c02aca3b5171cb67
#
_entry.id   d6abad0bc14bbdc1c02aca3b5171cb67
#
_cell.length_a   1.000
_cell.length_b   1.000
_cell.length_c   1.000
_cell.angle_alpha   90.00
_cell.angle_beta   90.00
_cell.angle_gamma   90.00
#
_symmetry.space_group_name_H-M   'P 1'
#
loop_
_entity.id
_entity.type
_entity.pdbx_description
1 polymer ?
#
loop_
_entity_poly.entity_id
_entity_poly.type
_entity_poly.pdbx_seq_one_letter_code
_entity_poly.pdbx_strand_id
1 'polypeptide(L)'
;MNTMDEDLVARAAGGDRDALCQLLEEHGTGVRRALAGAIPKRWQSMLAIDDVMQETYTDAFLDVSDFVSRGRGSFQRWLATIAKHNLLNAIQMLEAEKRGGNRRRIGSDMREDSYVSLYDRLGGTTTTPSRHLARREARTALQHAIEQLPEDYRRAVQLYDLEGRPIEELSSVLKRRPGAVFMLRARAHRALRRILGAPSKYLSSLG
;
A
#
# COMPACT_ATOMS: atom_id res chain seq x y z
N MET A 1 -14.39 25.64 14.89
CA MET A 1 -14.50 24.65 13.82
C MET A 1 -13.75 25.23 12.64
N ASN A 2 -12.67 24.63 12.19
CA ASN A 2 -11.85 25.26 11.14
C ASN A 2 -12.49 24.94 9.80
N THR A 3 -13.38 25.80 9.31
CA THR A 3 -14.04 25.73 8.01
C THR A 3 -13.04 25.56 6.85
N MET A 4 -11.81 26.01 7.05
CA MET A 4 -10.73 25.93 6.06
C MET A 4 -10.22 24.49 5.85
N ASP A 5 -10.19 23.67 6.90
CA ASP A 5 -9.73 22.27 6.83
C ASP A 5 -10.77 21.38 6.10
N GLU A 6 -12.07 21.65 6.30
CA GLU A 6 -13.15 20.93 5.60
C GLU A 6 -13.22 21.30 4.10
N ASP A 7 -12.96 22.57 3.77
CA ASP A 7 -12.87 23.03 2.38
C ASP A 7 -11.68 22.40 1.65
N LEU A 8 -10.49 22.40 2.27
CA LEU A 8 -9.31 21.73 1.71
C LEU A 8 -9.55 20.25 1.48
N VAL A 9 -10.20 19.57 2.40
CA VAL A 9 -10.55 18.15 2.28
C VAL A 9 -11.51 17.92 1.12
N ALA A 10 -12.55 18.74 0.97
CA ALA A 10 -13.50 18.61 -0.13
C ALA A 10 -12.83 18.85 -1.50
N ARG A 11 -11.97 19.85 -1.59
CA ARG A 11 -11.20 20.16 -2.80
C ARG A 11 -10.24 19.02 -3.14
N ALA A 12 -9.49 18.50 -2.16
CA ALA A 12 -8.57 17.39 -2.36
C ALA A 12 -9.29 16.12 -2.84
N ALA A 13 -10.44 15.79 -2.25
CA ALA A 13 -11.28 14.68 -2.69
C ALA A 13 -11.83 14.90 -4.12
N GLY A 14 -12.08 16.17 -4.49
CA GLY A 14 -12.47 16.57 -5.85
C GLY A 14 -11.32 16.55 -6.88
N GLY A 15 -10.09 16.23 -6.47
CA GLY A 15 -8.92 16.09 -7.34
C GLY A 15 -7.97 17.31 -7.35
N ASP A 16 -8.20 18.31 -6.48
CA ASP A 16 -7.31 19.45 -6.31
C ASP A 16 -6.02 19.00 -5.61
N ARG A 17 -4.92 18.99 -6.38
CA ARG A 17 -3.61 18.52 -5.92
C ARG A 17 -2.97 19.47 -4.92
N ASP A 18 -3.19 20.76 -5.08
CA ASP A 18 -2.61 21.78 -4.20
C ASP A 18 -3.27 21.74 -2.83
N ALA A 19 -4.58 21.54 -2.78
CA ALA A 19 -5.32 21.29 -1.54
C ALA A 19 -4.83 20.03 -0.82
N LEU A 20 -4.57 18.95 -1.56
CA LEU A 20 -4.00 17.73 -0.97
C LEU A 20 -2.58 17.96 -0.44
N CYS A 21 -1.72 18.67 -1.18
CA CYS A 21 -0.37 19.00 -0.71
C CYS A 21 -0.41 19.76 0.61
N GLN A 22 -1.28 20.78 0.73
CA GLN A 22 -1.44 21.55 1.96
C GLN A 22 -1.87 20.66 3.14
N LEU A 23 -2.84 19.76 2.94
CA LEU A 23 -3.27 18.81 3.98
C LEU A 23 -2.14 17.85 4.39
N LEU A 24 -1.34 17.36 3.43
CA LEU A 24 -0.22 16.47 3.72
C LEU A 24 0.89 17.20 4.49
N GLU A 25 1.16 18.46 4.18
CA GLU A 25 2.12 19.28 4.93
C GLU A 25 1.63 19.55 6.36
N GLU A 26 0.37 19.94 6.53
CA GLU A 26 -0.20 20.27 7.84
C GLU A 26 -0.25 19.05 8.76
N HIS A 27 -0.74 17.92 8.26
CA HIS A 27 -0.97 16.72 9.08
C HIS A 27 0.20 15.73 9.08
N GLY A 28 1.04 15.76 8.05
CA GLY A 28 2.12 14.79 7.84
C GLY A 28 3.16 14.80 8.94
N THR A 29 3.53 15.96 9.45
CA THR A 29 4.51 16.08 10.55
C THR A 29 4.03 15.40 11.83
N GLY A 30 2.75 15.52 12.16
CA GLY A 30 2.13 14.85 13.31
C GLY A 30 2.12 13.33 13.15
N VAL A 31 1.72 12.85 11.98
CA VAL A 31 1.72 11.42 11.65
C VAL A 31 3.14 10.85 11.67
N ARG A 32 4.10 11.52 11.05
CA ARG A 32 5.52 11.15 11.05
C ARG A 32 6.06 10.98 12.47
N ARG A 33 5.79 11.93 13.35
CA ARG A 33 6.23 11.88 14.76
C ARG A 33 5.62 10.68 15.50
N ALA A 34 4.34 10.41 15.30
CA ALA A 34 3.66 9.26 15.89
C ALA A 34 4.23 7.93 15.40
N LEU A 35 4.57 7.85 14.10
CA LEU A 35 5.15 6.64 13.52
C LEU A 35 6.60 6.39 13.97
N ALA A 36 7.40 7.43 14.12
CA ALA A 36 8.80 7.29 14.54
C ALA A 36 8.90 6.56 15.89
N GLY A 37 7.97 6.82 16.81
CA GLY A 37 7.87 6.10 18.09
C GLY A 37 7.37 4.66 17.97
N ALA A 38 6.75 4.28 16.87
CA ALA A 38 6.20 2.93 16.63
C ALA A 38 7.18 1.97 15.97
N ILE A 39 8.34 2.46 15.48
CA ILE A 39 9.37 1.60 14.88
C ILE A 39 10.10 0.84 16.00
N PRO A 40 10.05 -0.52 16.02
CA PRO A 40 10.77 -1.30 17.00
C PRO A 40 12.28 -1.02 16.93
N LYS A 41 12.95 -0.94 18.09
CA LYS A 41 14.39 -0.62 18.17
C LYS A 41 15.28 -1.45 17.23
N ARG A 42 14.94 -2.74 17.07
CA ARG A 42 15.67 -3.67 16.18
C ARG A 42 15.62 -3.29 14.69
N TRP A 43 14.67 -2.46 14.27
CA TRP A 43 14.50 -2.07 12.87
C TRP A 43 14.85 -0.60 12.60
N GLN A 44 15.16 0.20 13.62
CA GLN A 44 15.43 1.63 13.47
C GLN A 44 16.64 1.95 12.59
N SER A 45 17.61 1.03 12.47
CA SER A 45 18.76 1.18 11.59
C SER A 45 18.49 0.78 10.13
N MET A 46 17.40 0.03 9.88
CA MET A 46 17.09 -0.54 8.57
C MET A 46 15.85 0.07 7.93
N LEU A 47 15.01 0.74 8.71
CA LEU A 47 13.78 1.33 8.27
C LEU A 47 13.81 2.84 8.49
N ALA A 48 13.91 3.59 7.41
CA ALA A 48 13.81 5.04 7.43
C ALA A 48 12.33 5.45 7.50
N ILE A 49 12.00 6.30 8.46
CA ILE A 49 10.63 6.83 8.60
C ILE A 49 10.21 7.61 7.35
N ASP A 50 11.17 8.26 6.70
CA ASP A 50 10.92 9.06 5.51
C ASP A 50 10.45 8.20 4.33
N ASP A 51 10.96 6.97 4.18
CA ASP A 51 10.50 6.02 3.16
C ASP A 51 9.05 5.61 3.42
N VAL A 52 8.70 5.34 4.69
CA VAL A 52 7.32 5.01 5.09
C VAL A 52 6.37 6.18 4.81
N MET A 53 6.80 7.41 5.13
CA MET A 53 6.00 8.61 4.87
C MET A 53 5.85 8.90 3.38
N GLN A 54 6.87 8.68 2.58
CA GLN A 54 6.80 8.84 1.13
C GLN A 54 5.79 7.87 0.51
N GLU A 55 5.79 6.61 0.94
CA GLU A 55 4.79 5.62 0.52
C GLU A 55 3.38 6.03 0.99
N THR A 56 3.27 6.56 2.22
CA THR A 56 2.02 7.07 2.77
C THR A 56 1.44 8.21 1.95
N TYR A 57 2.25 9.18 1.56
CA TYR A 57 1.81 10.31 0.74
C TYR A 57 1.39 9.84 -0.66
N THR A 58 2.11 8.86 -1.21
CA THR A 58 1.75 8.24 -2.48
C THR A 58 0.38 7.56 -2.42
N ASP A 59 0.14 6.76 -1.39
CA ASP A 59 -1.16 6.09 -1.17
C ASP A 59 -2.27 7.12 -0.93
N ALA A 60 -2.01 8.15 -0.12
CA ALA A 60 -2.97 9.22 0.13
C ALA A 60 -3.35 9.94 -1.16
N PHE A 61 -2.36 10.24 -2.02
CA PHE A 61 -2.59 10.87 -3.32
C PHE A 61 -3.47 10.02 -4.25
N LEU A 62 -3.35 8.71 -4.17
CA LEU A 62 -4.12 7.79 -5.01
C LEU A 62 -5.53 7.53 -4.49
N ASP A 63 -5.72 7.56 -3.19
CA ASP A 63 -6.95 7.15 -2.53
C ASP A 63 -7.79 8.33 -1.99
N VAL A 64 -7.31 9.59 -2.11
CA VAL A 64 -8.02 10.77 -1.57
C VAL A 64 -9.38 10.98 -2.23
N SER A 65 -9.57 10.59 -3.48
CA SER A 65 -10.87 10.69 -4.16
C SER A 65 -11.96 9.80 -3.53
N ASP A 66 -11.55 8.75 -2.82
CA ASP A 66 -12.46 7.84 -2.13
C ASP A 66 -12.60 8.20 -0.64
N PHE A 67 -11.88 9.24 -0.18
CA PHE A 67 -11.94 9.69 1.19
C PHE A 67 -13.25 10.42 1.49
N VAL A 68 -13.93 10.01 2.56
CA VAL A 68 -15.15 10.67 3.05
C VAL A 68 -14.84 11.30 4.40
N SER A 69 -14.99 12.61 4.48
CA SER A 69 -14.82 13.33 5.75
C SER A 69 -15.92 12.93 6.75
N ARG A 70 -15.48 12.54 7.94
CA ARG A 70 -16.37 12.22 9.09
C ARG A 70 -16.17 13.22 10.24
N GLY A 71 -15.95 14.48 9.89
CA GLY A 71 -15.73 15.57 10.83
C GLY A 71 -14.25 15.78 11.18
N ARG A 72 -14.05 16.61 12.20
CA ARG A 72 -12.73 17.15 12.59
C ARG A 72 -11.69 16.06 12.79
N GLY A 73 -10.51 16.24 12.16
CA GLY A 73 -9.37 15.34 12.27
C GLY A 73 -9.54 13.99 11.55
N SER A 74 -10.61 13.83 10.76
CA SER A 74 -10.81 12.59 9.98
C SER A 74 -9.70 12.37 8.96
N PHE A 75 -9.19 13.43 8.33
CA PHE A 75 -8.08 13.34 7.39
C PHE A 75 -6.80 12.88 8.09
N GLN A 76 -6.47 13.46 9.24
CA GLN A 76 -5.29 13.05 10.00
C GLN A 76 -5.36 11.58 10.45
N ARG A 77 -6.54 11.13 10.93
CA ARG A 77 -6.74 9.72 11.30
C ARG A 77 -6.63 8.78 10.11
N TRP A 78 -7.18 9.17 8.97
CA TRP A 78 -7.08 8.42 7.73
C TRP A 78 -5.63 8.32 7.25
N LEU A 79 -4.89 9.44 7.23
CA LEU A 79 -3.47 9.46 6.87
C LEU A 79 -2.63 8.61 7.83
N ALA A 80 -2.92 8.67 9.14
CA ALA A 80 -2.26 7.84 10.14
C ALA A 80 -2.55 6.34 9.97
N THR A 81 -3.74 5.99 9.50
CA THR A 81 -4.11 4.60 9.18
C THR A 81 -3.30 4.09 8.00
N ILE A 82 -3.20 4.85 6.91
CA ILE A 82 -2.35 4.53 5.76
C ILE A 82 -0.91 4.31 6.23
N ALA A 83 -0.37 5.27 6.98
CA ALA A 83 0.99 5.25 7.47
C ALA A 83 1.30 4.04 8.37
N LYS A 84 0.37 3.67 9.26
CA LYS A 84 0.49 2.48 10.10
C LYS A 84 0.50 1.19 9.26
N HIS A 85 -0.33 1.09 8.24
CA HIS A 85 -0.33 -0.05 7.33
C HIS A 85 0.99 -0.18 6.58
N ASN A 86 1.54 0.93 6.07
CA ASN A 86 2.81 0.94 5.37
C ASN A 86 3.98 0.57 6.29
N LEU A 87 3.98 1.06 7.53
CA LEU A 87 4.95 0.67 8.55
C LEU A 87 4.89 -0.84 8.85
N LEU A 88 3.70 -1.40 9.05
CA LEU A 88 3.53 -2.83 9.31
C LEU A 88 3.99 -3.68 8.14
N ASN A 89 3.68 -3.28 6.92
CA ASN A 89 4.16 -3.96 5.71
C ASN A 89 5.69 -3.95 5.62
N ALA A 90 6.32 -2.79 5.89
CA ALA A 90 7.78 -2.67 5.88
C ALA A 90 8.43 -3.58 6.93
N ILE A 91 7.89 -3.61 8.16
CA ILE A 91 8.37 -4.50 9.22
C ILE A 91 8.22 -5.98 8.83
N GLN A 92 7.08 -6.37 8.27
CA GLN A 92 6.86 -7.76 7.82
C GLN A 92 7.86 -8.18 6.74
N MET A 93 8.21 -7.28 5.81
CA MET A 93 9.23 -7.54 4.80
C MET A 93 10.60 -7.76 5.44
N LEU A 94 11.03 -6.89 6.35
CA LEU A 94 12.30 -7.03 7.07
C LEU A 94 12.35 -8.33 7.90
N GLU A 95 11.25 -8.72 8.52
CA GLU A 95 11.14 -9.98 9.24
C GLU A 95 11.20 -11.21 8.32
N ALA A 96 10.62 -11.12 7.14
CA ALA A 96 10.70 -12.17 6.12
C ALA A 96 12.13 -12.33 5.60
N GLU A 97 12.83 -11.23 5.32
CA GLU A 97 14.25 -11.23 4.93
C GLU A 97 15.13 -11.86 6.01
N LYS A 98 14.93 -11.47 7.29
CA LYS A 98 15.68 -12.03 8.42
C LYS A 98 15.47 -13.53 8.61
N ARG A 99 14.28 -14.05 8.31
CA ARG A 99 13.94 -15.48 8.39
C ARG A 99 14.50 -16.31 7.24
N GLY A 100 15.29 -15.73 6.37
CA GLY A 100 15.92 -16.40 5.23
C GLY A 100 15.34 -15.98 3.88
N GLY A 101 14.92 -14.74 3.75
CA GLY A 101 14.45 -14.12 2.52
C GLY A 101 15.46 -14.15 1.36
N ASN A 102 16.70 -14.48 1.65
CA ASN A 102 17.74 -14.75 0.64
C ASN A 102 17.84 -16.25 0.27
N ARG A 103 17.01 -17.11 0.83
CA ARG A 103 16.82 -18.47 0.31
C ARG A 103 15.81 -18.42 -0.80
N ARG A 104 16.31 -18.37 -2.02
CA ARG A 104 15.71 -18.85 -3.26
C ARG A 104 14.94 -20.17 -3.00
N ARG A 105 13.80 -20.10 -2.36
CA ARG A 105 12.83 -21.19 -2.40
C ARG A 105 12.08 -21.07 -3.71
N ILE A 106 12.73 -21.60 -4.74
CA ILE A 106 12.09 -21.98 -5.99
C ILE A 106 11.21 -23.20 -5.66
N GLY A 107 10.01 -22.93 -5.17
CA GLY A 107 8.99 -23.93 -4.93
C GLY A 107 7.62 -23.35 -5.27
N SER A 108 6.79 -24.13 -5.94
CA SER A 108 5.41 -23.76 -6.36
C SER A 108 4.55 -23.24 -5.19
N ASP A 109 4.77 -23.73 -3.98
CA ASP A 109 4.01 -23.37 -2.78
C ASP A 109 4.23 -21.91 -2.31
N MET A 110 5.43 -21.35 -2.50
CA MET A 110 5.70 -19.95 -2.09
C MET A 110 5.04 -18.92 -3.01
N ARG A 111 4.88 -19.24 -4.30
CA ARG A 111 4.13 -18.37 -5.22
C ARG A 111 2.65 -18.36 -4.87
N GLU A 112 2.13 -19.48 -4.41
CA GLU A 112 0.73 -19.61 -3.99
C GLU A 112 0.44 -18.73 -2.76
N ASP A 113 1.30 -18.73 -1.76
CA ASP A 113 1.19 -17.90 -0.56
C ASP A 113 1.36 -16.40 -0.88
N SER A 114 2.20 -16.03 -1.85
CA SER A 114 2.36 -14.64 -2.28
C SER A 114 1.11 -14.08 -2.97
N TYR A 115 0.45 -14.86 -3.82
CA TYR A 115 -0.81 -14.46 -4.46
C TYR A 115 -1.92 -14.27 -3.43
N VAL A 116 -2.10 -15.20 -2.51
CA VAL A 116 -3.12 -15.09 -1.45
C VAL A 116 -2.83 -13.90 -0.55
N SER A 117 -1.58 -13.70 -0.14
CA SER A 117 -1.17 -12.56 0.68
C SER A 117 -1.40 -11.22 -0.04
N LEU A 118 -1.16 -11.14 -1.34
CA LEU A 118 -1.43 -9.93 -2.12
C LEU A 118 -2.93 -9.70 -2.25
N TYR A 119 -3.73 -10.75 -2.52
CA TYR A 119 -5.18 -10.66 -2.61
C TYR A 119 -5.81 -10.12 -1.31
N ASP A 120 -5.39 -10.65 -0.15
CA ASP A 120 -5.84 -10.19 1.16
C ASP A 120 -5.44 -8.71 1.42
N ARG A 121 -4.24 -8.32 1.03
CA ARG A 121 -3.78 -6.91 1.13
C ARG A 121 -4.59 -5.95 0.24
N LEU A 122 -5.13 -6.44 -0.86
CA LEU A 122 -5.98 -5.66 -1.75
C LEU A 122 -7.43 -5.53 -1.26
N GLY A 123 -7.76 -6.13 -0.11
CA GLY A 123 -9.10 -6.08 0.49
C GLY A 123 -10.03 -7.19 -0.03
N GLY A 124 -9.49 -8.20 -0.68
CA GLY A 124 -10.24 -9.42 -1.01
C GLY A 124 -10.60 -10.20 0.26
N THR A 125 -11.87 -10.57 0.41
CA THR A 125 -12.30 -11.39 1.53
C THR A 125 -12.48 -12.82 1.08
N THR A 126 -11.69 -13.73 1.63
CA THR A 126 -11.90 -15.17 1.46
C THR A 126 -12.92 -15.66 2.50
N THR A 127 -14.20 -15.50 2.21
CA THR A 127 -15.30 -15.85 3.13
C THR A 127 -15.84 -17.27 2.99
N THR A 128 -15.12 -18.16 2.33
CA THR A 128 -15.61 -19.53 2.06
C THR A 128 -15.16 -20.53 3.15
N PRO A 129 -16.02 -21.50 3.57
CA PRO A 129 -15.72 -22.48 4.62
C PRO A 129 -14.51 -23.39 4.32
N SER A 130 -14.15 -23.57 3.06
CA SER A 130 -12.99 -24.36 2.64
C SER A 130 -11.83 -23.45 2.29
N ARG A 131 -10.84 -23.34 3.19
CA ARG A 131 -9.62 -22.52 2.99
C ARG A 131 -8.87 -22.85 1.69
N HIS A 132 -8.84 -24.10 1.25
CA HIS A 132 -8.17 -24.51 0.03
C HIS A 132 -8.87 -24.01 -1.23
N LEU A 133 -10.20 -24.11 -1.29
CA LEU A 133 -10.97 -23.63 -2.43
C LEU A 133 -10.87 -22.11 -2.56
N ALA A 134 -11.05 -21.41 -1.44
CA ALA A 134 -10.94 -19.94 -1.39
C ALA A 134 -9.55 -19.43 -1.83
N ARG A 135 -8.47 -20.13 -1.47
CA ARG A 135 -7.10 -19.78 -1.92
C ARG A 135 -6.94 -19.95 -3.43
N ARG A 136 -7.46 -21.02 -4.02
CA ARG A 136 -7.40 -21.24 -5.47
C ARG A 136 -8.21 -20.20 -6.23
N GLU A 137 -9.41 -19.87 -5.75
CA GLU A 137 -10.26 -18.84 -6.35
C GLU A 137 -9.59 -17.46 -6.26
N ALA A 138 -9.07 -17.08 -5.09
CA ALA A 138 -8.34 -15.83 -4.88
C ALA A 138 -7.12 -15.72 -5.80
N ARG A 139 -6.36 -16.79 -5.96
CA ARG A 139 -5.22 -16.85 -6.87
C ARG A 139 -5.65 -16.63 -8.31
N THR A 140 -6.65 -17.37 -8.77
CA THR A 140 -7.15 -17.28 -10.14
C THR A 140 -7.67 -15.89 -10.43
N ALA A 141 -8.48 -15.31 -9.53
CA ALA A 141 -9.01 -13.96 -9.66
C ALA A 141 -7.87 -12.91 -9.74
N LEU A 142 -6.86 -13.04 -8.87
CA LEU A 142 -5.73 -12.11 -8.88
C LEU A 142 -4.86 -12.28 -10.12
N GLN A 143 -4.61 -13.50 -10.61
CA GLN A 143 -3.89 -13.73 -11.85
C GLN A 143 -4.57 -13.05 -13.04
N HIS A 144 -5.87 -13.24 -13.20
CA HIS A 144 -6.65 -12.56 -14.25
C HIS A 144 -6.63 -11.04 -14.10
N ALA A 145 -6.68 -10.53 -12.86
CA ALA A 145 -6.59 -9.10 -12.63
C ALA A 145 -5.21 -8.53 -13.00
N ILE A 146 -4.13 -9.26 -12.68
CA ILE A 146 -2.76 -8.87 -13.05
C ILE A 146 -2.56 -8.87 -14.56
N GLU A 147 -3.14 -9.81 -15.29
CA GLU A 147 -3.07 -9.88 -16.75
C GLU A 147 -3.72 -8.68 -17.45
N GLN A 148 -4.72 -8.06 -16.80
CA GLN A 148 -5.40 -6.86 -17.31
C GLN A 148 -4.63 -5.55 -17.03
N LEU A 149 -3.57 -5.60 -16.22
CA LEU A 149 -2.77 -4.42 -15.95
C LEU A 149 -1.91 -4.01 -17.15
N PRO A 150 -1.65 -2.69 -17.34
CA PRO A 150 -0.58 -2.21 -18.20
C PRO A 150 0.76 -2.88 -17.85
N GLU A 151 1.63 -3.08 -18.85
CA GLU A 151 2.85 -3.87 -18.70
C GLU A 151 3.75 -3.40 -17.55
N ASP A 152 4.00 -2.10 -17.43
CA ASP A 152 4.81 -1.53 -16.35
C ASP A 152 4.23 -1.84 -14.96
N TYR A 153 2.89 -1.78 -14.80
CA TYR A 153 2.20 -2.10 -13.55
C TYR A 153 2.30 -3.58 -13.24
N ARG A 154 2.07 -4.43 -14.25
CA ARG A 154 2.20 -5.88 -14.14
C ARG A 154 3.59 -6.28 -13.68
N ARG A 155 4.63 -5.75 -14.32
CA ARG A 155 6.03 -6.01 -13.96
C ARG A 155 6.35 -5.57 -12.53
N ALA A 156 5.88 -4.39 -12.12
CA ALA A 156 6.11 -3.92 -10.76
C ALA A 156 5.49 -4.85 -9.71
N VAL A 157 4.25 -5.30 -9.92
CA VAL A 157 3.57 -6.25 -9.02
C VAL A 157 4.25 -7.62 -9.02
N GLN A 158 4.59 -8.15 -10.19
CA GLN A 158 5.24 -9.46 -10.31
C GLN A 158 6.59 -9.49 -9.59
N LEU A 159 7.44 -8.52 -9.89
CA LEU A 159 8.80 -8.50 -9.33
C LEU A 159 8.80 -8.17 -7.84
N TYR A 160 8.01 -7.19 -7.40
CA TYR A 160 8.05 -6.73 -6.02
C TYR A 160 7.12 -7.54 -5.11
N ASP A 161 5.84 -7.66 -5.49
CA ASP A 161 4.82 -8.25 -4.60
C ASP A 161 4.81 -9.77 -4.62
N LEU A 162 5.11 -10.40 -5.78
CA LEU A 162 5.06 -11.85 -5.92
C LEU A 162 6.44 -12.52 -5.83
N GLU A 163 7.48 -11.90 -6.39
CA GLU A 163 8.84 -12.45 -6.36
C GLU A 163 9.68 -11.92 -5.21
N GLY A 164 9.24 -10.85 -4.53
CA GLY A 164 9.94 -10.26 -3.39
C GLY A 164 11.29 -9.63 -3.74
N ARG A 165 11.47 -9.14 -4.98
CA ARG A 165 12.73 -8.52 -5.40
C ARG A 165 12.92 -7.16 -4.74
N PRO A 166 14.15 -6.77 -4.43
CA PRO A 166 14.46 -5.48 -3.84
C PRO A 166 14.16 -4.33 -4.83
N ILE A 167 13.83 -3.17 -4.29
CA ILE A 167 13.42 -2.01 -5.08
C ILE A 167 14.52 -1.52 -6.03
N GLU A 168 15.77 -1.70 -5.66
CA GLU A 168 16.94 -1.34 -6.46
C GLU A 168 17.00 -2.14 -7.75
N GLU A 169 16.68 -3.42 -7.68
CA GLU A 169 16.61 -4.29 -8.85
C GLU A 169 15.47 -3.88 -9.77
N LEU A 170 14.29 -3.59 -9.20
CA LEU A 170 13.15 -3.08 -9.96
C LEU A 170 13.48 -1.73 -10.62
N SER A 171 14.18 -0.85 -9.91
CA SER A 171 14.61 0.45 -10.43
C SER A 171 15.49 0.29 -11.66
N SER A 172 16.38 -0.69 -11.64
CA SER A 172 17.25 -1.01 -12.77
C SER A 172 16.47 -1.62 -13.93
N VAL A 173 15.59 -2.61 -13.66
CA VAL A 173 14.79 -3.29 -14.68
C VAL A 173 13.80 -2.35 -15.36
N LEU A 174 13.13 -1.50 -14.57
CA LEU A 174 12.12 -0.57 -15.08
C LEU A 174 12.74 0.76 -15.56
N LYS A 175 14.05 0.95 -15.40
CA LYS A 175 14.79 2.18 -15.71
C LYS A 175 14.14 3.42 -15.07
N ARG A 176 13.72 3.28 -13.81
CA ARG A 176 13.03 4.32 -13.03
C ARG A 176 13.70 4.48 -11.67
N ARG A 177 13.61 5.69 -11.10
CA ARG A 177 14.08 5.91 -9.72
C ARG A 177 13.22 5.14 -8.72
N PRO A 178 13.75 4.73 -7.55
CA PRO A 178 13.01 3.99 -6.53
C PRO A 178 11.64 4.61 -6.18
N GLY A 179 11.58 5.92 -5.93
CA GLY A 179 10.33 6.61 -5.68
C GLY A 179 9.29 6.49 -6.81
N ALA A 180 9.75 6.53 -8.08
CA ALA A 180 8.87 6.33 -9.23
C ALA A 180 8.36 4.88 -9.34
N VAL A 181 9.16 3.90 -8.88
CA VAL A 181 8.74 2.49 -8.82
C VAL A 181 7.68 2.28 -7.73
N PHE A 182 7.83 2.92 -6.57
CA PHE A 182 6.79 2.90 -5.53
C PHE A 182 5.48 3.52 -6.04
N MET A 183 5.55 4.66 -6.73
CA MET A 183 4.37 5.28 -7.36
C MET A 183 3.70 4.35 -8.38
N LEU A 184 4.51 3.66 -9.19
CA LEU A 184 4.04 2.72 -10.19
C LEU A 184 3.30 1.55 -9.52
N ARG A 185 3.89 0.98 -8.47
CA ARG A 185 3.31 -0.10 -7.67
C ARG A 185 2.00 0.32 -7.01
N ALA A 186 1.96 1.50 -6.39
CA ALA A 186 0.74 2.00 -5.76
C ALA A 186 -0.41 2.15 -6.77
N ARG A 187 -0.13 2.67 -7.98
CA ARG A 187 -1.12 2.74 -9.07
C ARG A 187 -1.55 1.35 -9.53
N ALA A 188 -0.63 0.40 -9.60
CA ALA A 188 -0.94 -0.98 -9.94
C ALA A 188 -1.88 -1.62 -8.91
N HIS A 189 -1.63 -1.43 -7.61
CA HIS A 189 -2.51 -1.90 -6.54
C HIS A 189 -3.89 -1.26 -6.60
N ARG A 190 -3.99 0.04 -6.91
CA ARG A 190 -5.29 0.70 -7.11
C ARG A 190 -6.04 0.12 -8.30
N ALA A 191 -5.36 -0.11 -9.43
CA ALA A 191 -5.96 -0.75 -10.60
C ALA A 191 -6.45 -2.17 -10.28
N LEU A 192 -5.66 -2.96 -9.55
CA LEU A 192 -6.06 -4.30 -9.10
C LEU A 192 -7.29 -4.26 -8.20
N ARG A 193 -7.34 -3.36 -7.21
CA ARG A 193 -8.54 -3.20 -6.37
C ARG A 193 -9.78 -2.91 -7.19
N ARG A 194 -9.68 -2.03 -8.18
CA ARG A 194 -10.80 -1.70 -9.07
C ARG A 194 -11.25 -2.91 -9.89
N ILE A 195 -10.33 -3.67 -10.46
CA ILE A 195 -10.63 -4.88 -11.25
C ILE A 195 -11.28 -5.95 -10.38
N LEU A 196 -10.78 -6.13 -9.14
CA LEU A 196 -11.31 -7.10 -8.18
C LEU A 196 -12.61 -6.65 -7.49
N GLY A 197 -13.08 -5.41 -7.72
CA GLY A 197 -14.24 -4.85 -7.04
C GLY A 197 -14.05 -4.66 -5.53
N ALA A 198 -12.81 -4.68 -5.03
CA ALA A 198 -12.51 -4.55 -3.62
C ALA A 198 -12.57 -3.07 -3.17
N PRO A 199 -13.19 -2.77 -2.01
CA PRO A 199 -13.16 -1.44 -1.43
C PRO A 199 -11.75 -1.03 -1.02
N SER A 200 -11.50 0.28 -0.91
CA SER A 200 -10.21 0.76 -0.39
C SER A 200 -9.98 0.24 1.04
N LYS A 201 -8.84 -0.41 1.28
CA LYS A 201 -8.48 -0.97 2.59
C LYS A 201 -8.43 0.06 3.72
N TYR A 202 -8.24 1.34 3.37
CA TYR A 202 -8.12 2.44 4.34
C TYR A 202 -9.48 3.00 4.77
N LEU A 203 -10.52 2.82 3.96
CA LEU A 203 -11.87 3.25 4.29
C LEU A 203 -12.58 2.26 5.22
N SER A 204 -12.29 0.98 5.08
CA SER A 204 -12.87 -0.08 5.92
C SER A 204 -12.45 0.01 7.39
N SER A 205 -11.31 0.66 7.69
CA SER A 205 -10.75 0.79 9.04
C SER A 205 -11.33 1.95 9.86
N LEU A 206 -12.21 2.77 9.26
CA LEU A 206 -12.79 3.97 9.86
C LEU A 206 -14.25 3.77 10.28
N GLY A 207 -14.76 2.53 10.17
CA GLY A 207 -16.08 2.11 10.61
C GLY A 207 -16.19 1.89 12.11
#